data_22cc98c680db6ee758c792d8a2b4b4fc
#
_entry.id   22cc98c680db6ee758c792d8a2b4b4fc
#
_cell.length_a   1.000
_cell.length_b   1.000
_cell.length_c   1.000
_cell.angle_alpha   90.00
_cell.angle_beta   90.00
_cell.angle_gamma   90.00
#
_symmetry.space_group_name_H-M   'P 1'
#
loop_
_entity.id
_entity.type
_entity.pdbx_description
1 polymer ?
#
loop_
_entity_poly.entity_id
_entity_poly.type
_entity_poly.pdbx_seq_one_letter_code
_entity_poly.pdbx_strand_id
1 'polypeptide(L)'
;IGTDAARAFIAAEEAKGNTPVKSPDWKIINDMADALQRHPVAGRIFQQGAGDPEVSLFWQDERHGIMRRARLDWLPRQVSSRGRIIIADYKTARSAHPAEWRRAGADYGYHRQDANYKAGVRALGIAKDVAMVYVVQEKTPPYLVSVFEITPDAVDIGAQQMDRASAIFARCLETGHWPDYTDGRVLPVDLPTYYTISAEAELEKDLP
;
A
#
# COMPACT_ATOMS: atom_id res chain seq x y z
N ILE A 1 -16.02 -18.55 18.87
CA ILE A 1 -15.42 -19.86 18.50
C ILE A 1 -14.88 -20.45 19.80
N GLY A 2 -15.69 -21.20 20.51
CA GLY A 2 -15.35 -21.56 21.89
C GLY A 2 -15.28 -23.06 22.16
N THR A 3 -15.59 -23.93 21.19
CA THR A 3 -15.57 -25.37 21.44
C THR A 3 -14.21 -25.98 21.11
N ASP A 4 -13.84 -27.06 21.82
CA ASP A 4 -12.60 -27.80 21.54
C ASP A 4 -12.54 -28.33 20.11
N ALA A 5 -13.68 -28.79 19.58
CA ALA A 5 -13.79 -29.22 18.18
C ALA A 5 -13.45 -28.09 17.18
N ALA A 6 -13.93 -26.87 17.43
CA ALA A 6 -13.62 -25.72 16.57
C ALA A 6 -12.12 -25.34 16.65
N ARG A 7 -11.51 -25.40 17.83
CA ARG A 7 -10.07 -25.16 17.98
C ARG A 7 -9.24 -26.23 17.27
N ALA A 8 -9.62 -27.49 17.41
CA ALA A 8 -8.95 -28.59 16.72
C ALA A 8 -9.06 -28.48 15.21
N PHE A 9 -10.23 -28.11 14.69
CA PHE A 9 -10.43 -27.86 13.24
C PHE A 9 -9.53 -26.73 12.73
N ILE A 10 -9.51 -25.58 13.44
CA ILE A 10 -8.67 -24.43 13.08
C ILE A 10 -7.20 -24.85 13.01
N ALA A 11 -6.68 -25.49 14.06
CA ALA A 11 -5.30 -25.93 14.11
C ALA A 11 -4.95 -26.94 13.00
N ALA A 12 -5.86 -27.84 12.64
CA ALA A 12 -5.67 -28.80 11.57
C ALA A 12 -5.64 -28.13 10.19
N GLU A 13 -6.44 -27.09 9.95
CA GLU A 13 -6.44 -26.37 8.68
C GLU A 13 -5.23 -25.43 8.57
N GLU A 14 -4.84 -24.75 9.65
CA GLU A 14 -3.62 -23.93 9.69
C GLU A 14 -2.36 -24.77 9.43
N ALA A 15 -2.30 -25.99 9.96
CA ALA A 15 -1.20 -26.93 9.69
C ALA A 15 -1.09 -27.34 8.21
N LYS A 16 -2.18 -27.23 7.44
CA LYS A 16 -2.21 -27.45 5.98
C LYS A 16 -1.89 -26.16 5.18
N GLY A 17 -1.66 -25.04 5.85
CA GLY A 17 -1.47 -23.73 5.23
C GLY A 17 -2.77 -23.02 4.84
N ASN A 18 -3.93 -23.52 5.29
CA ASN A 18 -5.22 -22.88 5.06
C ASN A 18 -5.51 -21.82 6.14
N THR A 19 -6.29 -20.81 5.77
CA THR A 19 -6.80 -19.79 6.71
C THR A 19 -8.28 -20.02 6.94
N PRO A 20 -8.68 -20.57 8.10
CA PRO A 20 -10.10 -20.78 8.42
C PRO A 20 -10.83 -19.45 8.56
N VAL A 21 -11.95 -19.30 7.87
CA VAL A 21 -12.81 -18.12 7.93
C VAL A 21 -14.22 -18.49 8.33
N LYS A 22 -14.97 -17.55 8.94
CA LYS A 22 -16.37 -17.76 9.28
C LYS A 22 -17.23 -17.74 8.02
N SER A 23 -18.35 -18.48 8.01
CA SER A 23 -19.26 -18.55 6.85
C SER A 23 -19.74 -17.18 6.34
N PRO A 24 -20.11 -16.20 7.21
CA PRO A 24 -20.46 -14.86 6.71
C PRO A 24 -19.29 -14.16 6.01
N ASP A 25 -18.08 -14.27 6.56
CA ASP A 25 -16.87 -13.67 5.99
C ASP A 25 -16.53 -14.35 4.65
N TRP A 26 -16.67 -15.67 4.57
CA TRP A 26 -16.50 -16.43 3.33
C TRP A 26 -17.44 -15.95 2.21
N LYS A 27 -18.71 -15.67 2.55
CA LYS A 27 -19.63 -15.10 1.57
C LYS A 27 -19.16 -13.74 1.07
N ILE A 28 -18.75 -12.85 1.97
CA ILE A 28 -18.24 -11.53 1.60
C ILE A 28 -17.01 -11.64 0.69
N ILE A 29 -16.06 -12.51 1.04
CA ILE A 29 -14.85 -12.75 0.23
C ILE A 29 -15.21 -13.19 -1.19
N ASN A 30 -16.15 -14.13 -1.35
CA ASN A 30 -16.58 -14.58 -2.67
C ASN A 30 -17.33 -13.50 -3.45
N ASP A 31 -18.24 -12.76 -2.81
CA ASP A 31 -18.96 -11.66 -3.45
C ASP A 31 -18.00 -10.57 -3.94
N MET A 32 -16.95 -10.25 -3.16
CA MET A 32 -15.89 -9.33 -3.54
C MET A 32 -15.05 -9.88 -4.71
N ALA A 33 -14.66 -11.14 -4.64
CA ALA A 33 -13.91 -11.80 -5.72
C ALA A 33 -14.69 -11.81 -7.03
N ASP A 34 -15.98 -12.11 -6.97
CA ASP A 34 -16.87 -12.08 -8.12
C ASP A 34 -17.01 -10.67 -8.72
N ALA A 35 -17.13 -9.64 -7.87
CA ALA A 35 -17.18 -8.25 -8.34
C ALA A 35 -15.87 -7.85 -9.03
N LEU A 36 -14.73 -8.26 -8.47
CA LEU A 36 -13.41 -8.04 -9.03
C LEU A 36 -13.25 -8.72 -10.40
N GLN A 37 -13.66 -9.99 -10.51
CA GLN A 37 -13.58 -10.75 -11.76
C GLN A 37 -14.50 -10.20 -12.86
N ARG A 38 -15.67 -9.65 -12.50
CA ARG A 38 -16.57 -9.01 -13.47
C ARG A 38 -16.08 -7.65 -13.97
N HIS A 39 -15.13 -7.01 -13.25
CA HIS A 39 -14.61 -5.72 -13.68
C HIS A 39 -13.72 -5.88 -14.94
N PRO A 40 -13.97 -5.12 -16.02
CA PRO A 40 -13.37 -5.39 -17.34
C PRO A 40 -11.83 -5.26 -17.37
N VAL A 41 -11.26 -4.47 -16.48
CA VAL A 41 -9.81 -4.31 -16.35
C VAL A 41 -9.24 -5.20 -15.25
N ALA A 42 -9.78 -5.12 -14.04
CA ALA A 42 -9.27 -5.89 -12.89
C ALA A 42 -9.37 -7.40 -13.10
N GLY A 43 -10.48 -7.89 -13.68
CA GLY A 43 -10.65 -9.31 -13.97
C GLY A 43 -9.62 -9.87 -14.96
N ARG A 44 -9.12 -9.04 -15.89
CA ARG A 44 -8.02 -9.44 -16.79
C ARG A 44 -6.68 -9.45 -16.08
N ILE A 45 -6.42 -8.46 -15.20
CA ILE A 45 -5.18 -8.36 -14.43
C ILE A 45 -5.02 -9.59 -13.54
N PHE A 46 -6.06 -9.92 -12.77
CA PHE A 46 -6.03 -11.02 -11.79
C PHE A 46 -6.56 -12.36 -12.35
N GLN A 47 -6.56 -12.51 -13.67
CA GLN A 47 -6.93 -13.79 -14.28
C GLN A 47 -5.99 -14.89 -13.81
N GLN A 48 -6.55 -16.05 -13.50
CA GLN A 48 -5.78 -17.22 -13.06
C GLN A 48 -4.66 -17.56 -14.06
N GLY A 49 -3.44 -17.68 -13.56
CA GLY A 49 -2.25 -18.00 -14.36
C GLY A 49 -1.63 -16.79 -15.08
N ALA A 50 -2.25 -15.60 -15.05
CA ALA A 50 -1.70 -14.40 -15.70
C ALA A 50 -0.53 -13.75 -14.94
N GLY A 51 -0.37 -14.08 -13.65
CA GLY A 51 0.69 -13.52 -12.81
C GLY A 51 0.90 -14.34 -11.55
N ASP A 52 1.84 -13.89 -10.75
CA ASP A 52 2.18 -14.47 -9.45
C ASP A 52 1.82 -13.47 -8.34
N PRO A 53 1.05 -13.90 -7.31
CA PRO A 53 0.72 -13.05 -6.18
C PRO A 53 1.87 -12.97 -5.17
N GLU A 54 1.91 -11.90 -4.38
CA GLU A 54 2.75 -11.77 -3.19
C GLU A 54 4.25 -11.96 -3.44
N VAL A 55 4.74 -11.45 -4.58
CA VAL A 55 6.15 -11.61 -4.99
C VAL A 55 7.04 -10.62 -4.26
N SER A 56 7.96 -11.15 -3.45
CA SER A 56 8.97 -10.36 -2.75
C SER A 56 10.19 -10.11 -3.63
N LEU A 57 10.57 -8.84 -3.74
CA LEU A 57 11.75 -8.36 -4.43
C LEU A 57 12.77 -7.85 -3.42
N PHE A 58 14.04 -8.17 -3.61
CA PHE A 58 15.17 -7.65 -2.85
C PHE A 58 16.25 -7.22 -3.82
N TRP A 59 16.75 -5.97 -3.68
CA TRP A 59 17.80 -5.47 -4.57
C TRP A 59 18.75 -4.51 -3.85
N GLN A 60 19.97 -4.43 -4.36
CA GLN A 60 20.94 -3.44 -3.91
C GLN A 60 20.61 -2.08 -4.52
N ASP A 61 20.47 -1.06 -3.69
CA ASP A 61 20.46 0.33 -4.13
C ASP A 61 21.93 0.80 -4.23
N GLU A 62 22.46 0.74 -5.46
CA GLU A 62 23.87 1.05 -5.72
C GLU A 62 24.24 2.50 -5.35
N ARG A 63 23.27 3.42 -5.45
CA ARG A 63 23.51 4.83 -5.14
C ARG A 63 23.75 5.09 -3.66
N HIS A 64 23.05 4.37 -2.80
CA HIS A 64 23.08 4.57 -1.35
C HIS A 64 23.75 3.42 -0.59
N GLY A 65 24.16 2.36 -1.28
CA GLY A 65 24.81 1.21 -0.66
C GLY A 65 23.93 0.41 0.30
N ILE A 66 22.60 0.46 0.13
CA ILE A 66 21.65 -0.20 1.02
C ILE A 66 20.82 -1.26 0.29
N MET A 67 20.40 -2.29 1.03
CA MET A 67 19.42 -3.23 0.53
C MET A 67 18.01 -2.64 0.61
N ARG A 68 17.27 -2.73 -0.50
CA ARG A 68 15.86 -2.35 -0.57
C ARG A 68 14.99 -3.59 -0.80
N ARG A 69 13.72 -3.46 -0.45
CA ARG A 69 12.73 -4.52 -0.67
C ARG A 69 11.40 -3.94 -1.12
N ALA A 70 10.66 -4.78 -1.83
CA ALA A 70 9.25 -4.58 -2.15
C ALA A 70 8.53 -5.93 -2.07
N ARG A 71 7.21 -5.90 -1.89
CA ARG A 71 6.35 -7.07 -2.06
C ARG A 71 5.21 -6.65 -2.95
N LEU A 72 5.22 -7.20 -4.16
CA LEU A 72 4.20 -6.92 -5.16
C LEU A 72 2.98 -7.79 -4.88
N ASP A 73 1.80 -7.21 -4.79
CA ASP A 73 0.56 -7.99 -4.68
C ASP A 73 0.35 -8.85 -5.93
N TRP A 74 0.78 -8.35 -7.10
CA TRP A 74 0.68 -9.07 -8.37
C TRP A 74 1.80 -8.72 -9.35
N LEU A 75 2.58 -9.73 -9.74
CA LEU A 75 3.58 -9.62 -10.80
C LEU A 75 3.09 -10.40 -12.03
N PRO A 76 2.83 -9.77 -13.19
CA PRO A 76 2.40 -10.48 -14.38
C PRO A 76 3.51 -11.38 -14.92
N ARG A 77 3.15 -12.58 -15.38
CA ARG A 77 4.08 -13.53 -16.02
C ARG A 77 4.43 -13.14 -17.44
N GLN A 78 3.56 -12.38 -18.10
CA GLN A 78 3.77 -11.99 -19.48
C GLN A 78 4.25 -10.54 -19.55
N VAL A 79 5.32 -10.37 -20.31
CA VAL A 79 5.81 -9.07 -20.75
C VAL A 79 5.17 -8.77 -22.10
N SER A 80 4.65 -7.56 -22.32
CA SER A 80 4.08 -7.19 -23.61
C SER A 80 5.12 -7.29 -24.74
N SER A 81 4.68 -7.39 -25.97
CA SER A 81 5.58 -7.41 -27.16
C SER A 81 6.50 -6.18 -27.25
N ARG A 82 6.17 -5.10 -26.55
CA ARG A 82 6.98 -3.88 -26.42
C ARG A 82 7.90 -3.88 -25.20
N GLY A 83 7.99 -4.97 -24.43
CA GLY A 83 8.82 -5.05 -23.22
C GLY A 83 8.21 -4.39 -21.98
N ARG A 84 6.93 -3.97 -22.02
CA ARG A 84 6.23 -3.35 -20.89
C ARG A 84 5.52 -4.40 -20.06
N ILE A 85 5.60 -4.25 -18.72
CA ILE A 85 4.76 -4.97 -17.77
C ILE A 85 3.88 -3.99 -16.97
N ILE A 86 2.77 -4.51 -16.47
CA ILE A 86 1.85 -3.76 -15.60
C ILE A 86 1.74 -4.53 -14.29
N ILE A 87 2.46 -4.09 -13.27
CA ILE A 87 2.29 -4.61 -11.91
C ILE A 87 1.02 -4.05 -11.30
N ALA A 88 0.35 -4.84 -10.47
CA ALA A 88 -0.87 -4.38 -9.83
C ALA A 88 -0.77 -4.50 -8.31
N ASP A 89 -1.40 -3.56 -7.62
CA ASP A 89 -1.52 -3.51 -6.18
C ASP A 89 -3.02 -3.42 -5.83
N TYR A 90 -3.47 -4.34 -4.99
CA TYR A 90 -4.87 -4.44 -4.60
C TYR A 90 -5.12 -3.75 -3.28
N LYS A 91 -6.06 -2.81 -3.27
CA LYS A 91 -6.44 -2.05 -2.08
C LYS A 91 -7.92 -2.19 -1.77
N THR A 92 -8.25 -2.57 -0.55
CA THR A 92 -9.61 -2.42 -0.06
C THR A 92 -9.78 -1.04 0.58
N ALA A 93 -10.91 -0.38 0.30
CA ALA A 93 -11.19 0.96 0.79
C ALA A 93 -12.64 1.09 1.27
N ARG A 94 -12.93 2.18 1.98
CA ARG A 94 -14.29 2.57 2.29
C ARG A 94 -15.01 3.09 1.05
N SER A 95 -14.28 3.75 0.16
CA SER A 95 -14.79 4.26 -1.12
C SER A 95 -13.72 4.12 -2.20
N ALA A 96 -14.14 3.64 -3.38
CA ALA A 96 -13.34 3.58 -4.59
C ALA A 96 -13.53 4.83 -5.49
N HIS A 97 -14.14 5.91 -4.94
CA HIS A 97 -14.34 7.15 -5.66
C HIS A 97 -13.01 7.89 -5.90
N PRO A 98 -12.75 8.44 -7.10
CA PRO A 98 -11.46 9.08 -7.43
C PRO A 98 -11.02 10.17 -6.47
N ALA A 99 -11.94 10.99 -5.94
CA ALA A 99 -11.60 12.07 -5.00
C ALA A 99 -11.08 11.52 -3.65
N GLU A 100 -11.69 10.44 -3.15
CA GLU A 100 -11.24 9.76 -1.91
C GLU A 100 -9.91 9.05 -2.14
N TRP A 101 -9.75 8.41 -3.29
CA TRP A 101 -8.50 7.76 -3.68
C TRP A 101 -7.33 8.76 -3.75
N ARG A 102 -7.54 9.95 -4.31
CA ARG A 102 -6.50 11.00 -4.37
C ARG A 102 -6.01 11.40 -2.98
N ARG A 103 -6.91 11.56 -2.00
CA ARG A 103 -6.55 11.87 -0.61
C ARG A 103 -5.78 10.71 0.02
N ALA A 104 -6.32 9.50 -0.06
CA ALA A 104 -5.66 8.30 0.45
C ALA A 104 -4.28 8.10 -0.18
N GLY A 105 -4.13 8.37 -1.49
CA GLY A 105 -2.86 8.28 -2.20
C GLY A 105 -1.78 9.21 -1.66
N ALA A 106 -2.17 10.42 -1.26
CA ALA A 106 -1.28 11.38 -0.61
C ALA A 106 -0.96 10.96 0.83
N ASP A 107 -1.98 10.65 1.63
CA ASP A 107 -1.85 10.32 3.05
C ASP A 107 -1.01 9.06 3.28
N TYR A 108 -1.26 8.00 2.51
CA TYR A 108 -0.53 6.73 2.60
C TYR A 108 0.75 6.68 1.76
N GLY A 109 0.98 7.69 0.89
CA GLY A 109 2.20 7.76 0.09
C GLY A 109 2.27 6.72 -1.02
N TYR A 110 1.18 6.42 -1.69
CA TYR A 110 1.15 5.42 -2.78
C TYR A 110 2.04 5.80 -3.96
N HIS A 111 2.28 7.09 -4.21
CA HIS A 111 3.26 7.58 -5.17
C HIS A 111 4.70 7.14 -4.83
N ARG A 112 5.04 7.04 -3.55
CA ARG A 112 6.34 6.50 -3.08
C ARG A 112 6.40 4.99 -3.25
N GLN A 113 5.31 4.27 -2.97
CA GLN A 113 5.18 2.83 -3.21
C GLN A 113 5.37 2.52 -4.70
N ASP A 114 4.68 3.25 -5.57
CA ASP A 114 4.80 3.13 -7.04
C ASP A 114 6.25 3.29 -7.50
N ALA A 115 6.90 4.38 -7.13
CA ALA A 115 8.29 4.63 -7.47
C ALA A 115 9.23 3.52 -6.96
N ASN A 116 9.06 3.07 -5.73
CA ASN A 116 9.87 2.01 -5.12
C ASN A 116 9.69 0.67 -5.82
N TYR A 117 8.46 0.29 -6.12
CA TYR A 117 8.15 -1.00 -6.75
C TYR A 117 8.68 -1.05 -8.18
N LYS A 118 8.47 0.00 -8.96
CA LYS A 118 9.04 0.15 -10.32
C LYS A 118 10.57 0.12 -10.30
N ALA A 119 11.20 0.74 -9.30
CA ALA A 119 12.65 0.71 -9.14
C ALA A 119 13.17 -0.73 -8.90
N GLY A 120 12.53 -1.49 -8.01
CA GLY A 120 12.89 -2.89 -7.75
C GLY A 120 12.77 -3.78 -8.98
N VAL A 121 11.66 -3.66 -9.72
CA VAL A 121 11.44 -4.41 -10.97
C VAL A 121 12.54 -4.11 -12.00
N ARG A 122 12.93 -2.84 -12.14
CA ARG A 122 14.01 -2.43 -13.06
C ARG A 122 15.39 -2.89 -12.59
N ALA A 123 15.69 -2.73 -11.29
CA ALA A 123 16.97 -3.13 -10.71
C ALA A 123 17.26 -4.63 -10.87
N LEU A 124 16.22 -5.46 -10.77
CA LEU A 124 16.31 -6.91 -10.96
C LEU A 124 16.25 -7.33 -12.44
N GLY A 125 16.17 -6.39 -13.39
CA GLY A 125 16.12 -6.69 -14.81
C GLY A 125 14.85 -7.40 -15.28
N ILE A 126 13.77 -7.42 -14.46
CA ILE A 126 12.51 -8.08 -14.80
C ILE A 126 11.86 -7.40 -16.01
N ALA A 127 11.82 -6.06 -16.01
CA ALA A 127 11.40 -5.27 -17.15
C ALA A 127 11.99 -3.84 -17.06
N LYS A 128 12.23 -3.23 -18.22
CA LYS A 128 12.67 -1.82 -18.31
C LYS A 128 11.49 -0.84 -18.28
N ASP A 129 10.43 -1.14 -19.02
CA ASP A 129 9.19 -0.36 -19.03
C ASP A 129 8.18 -1.00 -18.06
N VAL A 130 7.88 -0.29 -16.99
CA VAL A 130 7.02 -0.77 -15.89
C VAL A 130 5.94 0.27 -15.63
N ALA A 131 4.70 -0.13 -15.80
CA ALA A 131 3.54 0.57 -15.27
C ALA A 131 3.08 -0.08 -13.94
N MET A 132 2.43 0.69 -13.10
CA MET A 132 1.77 0.18 -11.89
C MET A 132 0.35 0.69 -11.84
N VAL A 133 -0.58 -0.19 -11.53
CA VAL A 133 -1.98 0.15 -11.32
C VAL A 133 -2.43 -0.24 -9.93
N TYR A 134 -3.32 0.56 -9.37
CA TYR A 134 -3.99 0.30 -8.10
C TYR A 134 -5.41 -0.15 -8.39
N VAL A 135 -5.74 -1.37 -7.98
CA VAL A 135 -7.08 -1.90 -8.07
C VAL A 135 -7.75 -1.71 -6.71
N VAL A 136 -8.66 -0.74 -6.64
CA VAL A 136 -9.30 -0.30 -5.40
C VAL A 136 -10.72 -0.84 -5.35
N GLN A 137 -11.03 -1.58 -4.29
CA GLN A 137 -12.33 -2.19 -4.10
C GLN A 137 -12.99 -1.75 -2.79
N GLU A 138 -14.26 -1.40 -2.85
CA GLU A 138 -15.07 -1.11 -1.67
C GLU A 138 -15.37 -2.38 -0.87
N LYS A 139 -15.39 -2.25 0.47
CA LYS A 139 -15.67 -3.38 1.39
C LYS A 139 -17.15 -3.63 1.61
N THR A 140 -18.02 -2.78 1.07
CA THR A 140 -19.48 -2.87 1.22
C THR A 140 -20.14 -3.11 -0.13
N PRO A 141 -21.27 -3.85 -0.17
CA PRO A 141 -22.00 -4.07 -1.41
C PRO A 141 -22.39 -2.75 -2.10
N PRO A 142 -22.31 -2.66 -3.44
CA PRO A 142 -22.05 -3.75 -4.38
C PRO A 142 -20.57 -4.04 -4.65
N TYR A 143 -19.64 -3.66 -3.74
CA TYR A 143 -18.19 -3.90 -3.83
C TYR A 143 -17.57 -3.26 -5.07
N LEU A 144 -17.86 -1.98 -5.28
CA LEU A 144 -17.41 -1.22 -6.45
C LEU A 144 -15.88 -1.30 -6.59
N VAL A 145 -15.43 -1.49 -7.83
CA VAL A 145 -14.03 -1.59 -8.18
C VAL A 145 -13.65 -0.41 -9.07
N SER A 146 -12.56 0.26 -8.77
CA SER A 146 -11.93 1.26 -9.63
C SER A 146 -10.46 0.90 -9.83
N VAL A 147 -9.92 1.23 -11.02
CA VAL A 147 -8.52 1.01 -11.33
C VAL A 147 -7.87 2.35 -11.62
N PHE A 148 -6.76 2.64 -10.92
CA PHE A 148 -6.06 3.91 -11.01
C PHE A 148 -4.60 3.69 -11.39
N GLU A 149 -4.04 4.63 -12.13
CA GLU A 149 -2.61 4.81 -12.32
C GLU A 149 -2.21 6.17 -11.73
N ILE A 150 -1.08 6.22 -11.06
CA ILE A 150 -0.54 7.48 -10.54
C ILE A 150 0.18 8.19 -11.69
N THR A 151 -0.04 9.51 -11.80
CA THR A 151 0.55 10.30 -12.87
C THR A 151 2.09 10.29 -12.79
N PRO A 152 2.78 10.40 -13.93
CA PRO A 152 4.25 10.43 -13.96
C PRO A 152 4.84 11.49 -13.00
N ASP A 153 4.31 12.70 -13.01
CA ASP A 153 4.78 13.78 -12.11
C ASP A 153 4.68 13.41 -10.63
N ALA A 154 3.59 12.75 -10.22
CA ALA A 154 3.43 12.30 -8.85
C ALA A 154 4.38 11.12 -8.51
N VAL A 155 4.63 10.24 -9.46
CA VAL A 155 5.65 9.16 -9.30
C VAL A 155 7.04 9.75 -9.18
N ASP A 156 7.38 10.79 -9.92
CA ASP A 156 8.67 11.49 -9.84
C ASP A 156 8.86 12.15 -8.47
N ILE A 157 7.82 12.76 -7.91
CA ILE A 157 7.85 13.25 -6.52
C ILE A 157 8.12 12.08 -5.56
N GLY A 158 7.44 10.95 -5.75
CA GLY A 158 7.64 9.74 -4.96
C GLY A 158 9.08 9.21 -5.04
N ALA A 159 9.66 9.22 -6.24
CA ALA A 159 11.04 8.79 -6.45
C ALA A 159 12.06 9.68 -5.72
N GLN A 160 11.89 11.00 -5.77
CA GLN A 160 12.73 11.96 -5.03
C GLN A 160 12.60 11.79 -3.50
N GLN A 161 11.38 11.55 -3.01
CA GLN A 161 11.17 11.27 -1.58
C GLN A 161 11.82 9.96 -1.15
N MET A 162 11.75 8.93 -1.98
CA MET A 162 12.41 7.63 -1.71
C MET A 162 13.93 7.76 -1.75
N ASP A 163 14.48 8.52 -2.69
CA ASP A 163 15.92 8.82 -2.78
C ASP A 163 16.42 9.51 -1.50
N ARG A 164 15.72 10.56 -1.07
CA ARG A 164 16.03 11.25 0.20
C ARG A 164 15.96 10.32 1.41
N ALA A 165 14.91 9.50 1.50
CA ALA A 165 14.76 8.55 2.60
C ALA A 165 15.89 7.51 2.61
N SER A 166 16.30 7.01 1.43
CA SER A 166 17.42 6.08 1.29
C SER A 166 18.74 6.71 1.72
N ALA A 167 18.99 7.98 1.37
CA ALA A 167 20.19 8.71 1.80
C ALA A 167 20.24 8.89 3.32
N ILE A 168 19.11 9.24 3.95
CA ILE A 168 19.03 9.37 5.42
C ILE A 168 19.30 8.02 6.07
N PHE A 169 18.65 6.95 5.58
CA PHE A 169 18.81 5.61 6.12
C PHE A 169 20.27 5.12 6.01
N ALA A 170 20.91 5.33 4.86
CA ALA A 170 22.32 4.99 4.64
C ALA A 170 23.24 5.71 5.63
N ARG A 171 23.01 7.02 5.82
CA ARG A 171 23.78 7.82 6.78
C ARG A 171 23.58 7.33 8.23
N CYS A 172 22.35 6.97 8.61
CA CYS A 172 22.09 6.42 9.95
C CYS A 172 22.82 5.09 10.16
N LEU A 173 22.86 4.23 9.14
CA LEU A 173 23.63 2.98 9.18
C LEU A 173 25.13 3.22 9.32
N GLU A 174 25.68 4.17 8.55
CA GLU A 174 27.10 4.52 8.56
C GLU A 174 27.54 5.10 9.90
N THR A 175 26.75 6.00 10.47
CA THR A 175 27.10 6.73 11.68
C THR A 175 26.67 6.03 12.97
N GLY A 176 25.77 5.05 12.89
CA GLY A 176 25.10 4.44 14.04
C GLY A 176 24.13 5.38 14.77
N HIS A 177 23.96 6.62 14.27
CA HIS A 177 23.08 7.62 14.86
C HIS A 177 21.71 7.62 14.20
N TRP A 178 20.67 7.38 15.01
CA TRP A 178 19.27 7.38 14.61
C TRP A 178 18.56 8.52 15.34
N PRO A 179 18.44 9.70 14.72
CA PRO A 179 17.85 10.87 15.38
C PRO A 179 16.38 10.68 15.67
N ASP A 180 15.94 11.12 16.84
CA ASP A 180 14.54 11.34 17.15
C ASP A 180 14.06 12.70 16.63
N TYR A 181 12.77 13.03 16.82
CA TYR A 181 12.20 14.29 16.35
C TYR A 181 12.75 15.52 17.07
N THR A 182 13.32 15.36 18.25
CA THR A 182 13.78 16.44 19.13
C THR A 182 15.29 16.50 19.23
N ASP A 183 15.98 15.51 18.68
CA ASP A 183 17.42 15.34 18.79
C ASP A 183 17.88 15.35 20.27
N GLY A 184 17.11 14.66 21.11
CA GLY A 184 17.34 14.55 22.56
C GLY A 184 17.05 15.84 23.35
N ARG A 185 16.40 16.85 22.76
CA ARG A 185 16.09 18.13 23.42
C ARG A 185 14.62 18.21 23.83
N VAL A 186 14.33 18.99 24.86
CA VAL A 186 12.95 19.38 25.21
C VAL A 186 12.56 20.54 24.32
N LEU A 187 11.48 20.36 23.53
CA LEU A 187 10.92 21.42 22.69
C LEU A 187 9.57 21.89 23.26
N PRO A 188 9.34 23.19 23.34
CA PRO A 188 8.00 23.70 23.64
C PRO A 188 7.06 23.34 22.48
N VAL A 189 5.84 22.95 22.80
CA VAL A 189 4.80 22.60 21.81
C VAL A 189 3.58 23.47 22.07
N ASP A 190 3.19 24.20 21.06
CA ASP A 190 1.99 25.04 21.08
C ASP A 190 0.73 24.24 20.73
N LEU A 191 -0.43 24.75 21.11
CA LEU A 191 -1.71 24.20 20.71
C LEU A 191 -1.97 24.52 19.21
N PRO A 192 -2.65 23.63 18.47
CA PRO A 192 -3.04 23.94 17.11
C PRO A 192 -3.91 25.20 17.03
N THR A 193 -3.70 26.05 16.03
CA THR A 193 -4.38 27.34 15.89
C THR A 193 -5.91 27.25 15.95
N TYR A 194 -6.49 26.20 15.33
CA TYR A 194 -7.94 25.97 15.39
C TYR A 194 -8.45 25.75 16.82
N TYR A 195 -7.64 25.08 17.66
CA TYR A 195 -8.00 24.82 19.07
C TYR A 195 -7.86 26.10 19.90
N THR A 196 -6.78 26.86 19.71
CA THR A 196 -6.54 28.13 20.42
C THR A 196 -7.69 29.09 20.17
N ILE A 197 -8.09 29.32 18.91
CA ILE A 197 -9.22 30.15 18.54
C ILE A 197 -10.52 29.68 19.19
N SER A 198 -10.78 28.37 19.18
CA SER A 198 -12.00 27.81 19.81
C SER A 198 -12.01 27.99 21.31
N ALA A 199 -10.87 27.76 21.96
CA ALA A 199 -10.74 27.89 23.42
C ALA A 199 -10.85 29.36 23.87
N GLU A 200 -10.22 30.30 23.16
CA GLU A 200 -10.33 31.72 23.43
C GLU A 200 -11.78 32.21 23.30
N ALA A 201 -12.48 31.82 22.22
CA ALA A 201 -13.90 32.14 22.02
C ALA A 201 -14.82 31.50 23.09
N GLU A 202 -14.42 30.39 23.70
CA GLU A 202 -15.15 29.79 24.81
C GLU A 202 -14.90 30.53 26.13
N LEU A 203 -13.66 30.96 26.37
CA LEU A 203 -13.28 31.74 27.56
C LEU A 203 -13.84 33.17 27.58
N GLU A 204 -14.12 33.75 26.41
CA GLU A 204 -14.77 35.07 26.29
C GLU A 204 -16.28 35.03 26.59
N LYS A 205 -16.90 33.86 26.63
CA LYS A 205 -18.32 33.77 27.05
C LYS A 205 -18.42 33.95 28.54
N ASP A 206 -19.16 34.97 28.93
CA ASP A 206 -19.49 35.21 30.35
C ASP A 206 -20.06 33.93 30.97
N LEU A 207 -19.49 33.54 32.09
CA LEU A 207 -20.05 32.48 32.92
C LEU A 207 -21.44 32.95 33.43
N PRO A 208 -22.46 32.09 33.41
CA PRO A 208 -23.82 32.45 33.85
C PRO A 208 -23.89 32.79 35.33
#